data_fc322820dc203a34fc88d188f90eddf6
#
_entry.id   fc322820dc203a34fc88d188f90eddf6
#
_cell.length_a   1.000
_cell.length_b   1.000
_cell.length_c   1.000
_cell.angle_alpha   90.00
_cell.angle_beta   90.00
_cell.angle_gamma   90.00
#
_symmetry.space_group_name_H-M   'P 1'
#
loop_
_entity.id
_entity.type
_entity.pdbx_description
1 polymer ?
#
loop_
_entity_poly.entity_id
_entity_poly.type
_entity_poly.pdbx_seq_one_letter_code
_entity_poly.pdbx_strand_id
1 'polypeptide(L)'
;MKHFILTAPIFILSISMSFSQHKGNYNDEDFKISRQNIAMSGNANIYNPTVQQHINEILNPSNILSIDVKALHNIKATTYTAVFNLSQIGETAEEANRLINQRIDGVKKKLMAIGISEKNIIVDVISFVPNYEIEVQKKLFSKTYTEVPSGFELQQNIHVQFTKTSQFEDILTACAENEIYNLVKVDYFIENIAEVYKNLQAELLKLIEEKKAYYIALGFDLKDYNVAIADDKFCYLPKDFYRSYQAFNSISFEAIKKNRGVTTAKKQTSYYYEPLSYQNFDLVINPAIVEPVIQIGMNIKLLYTPKPKEQKTPATKTEFVHKYYVVSPNGTIDVKELNTGK
;
A
#
# COMPACT_ATOMS: atom_id res chain seq x y z
N MET A 1 24.28 -56.39 -35.73
CA MET A 1 23.09 -55.86 -35.12
C MET A 1 23.54 -54.93 -34.00
N LYS A 2 23.48 -53.61 -34.25
CA LYS A 2 23.85 -52.57 -33.25
C LYS A 2 22.56 -52.01 -32.68
N HIS A 3 22.31 -52.24 -31.38
CA HIS A 3 21.19 -51.65 -30.67
C HIS A 3 21.53 -50.20 -30.31
N PHE A 4 20.75 -49.26 -30.87
CA PHE A 4 20.78 -47.86 -30.52
C PHE A 4 19.80 -47.66 -29.33
N ILE A 5 20.33 -47.34 -28.15
CA ILE A 5 19.54 -46.97 -26.99
C ILE A 5 19.33 -45.46 -27.07
N LEU A 6 18.09 -45.04 -27.33
CA LEU A 6 17.65 -43.67 -27.38
C LEU A 6 17.34 -43.22 -25.92
N THR A 7 18.26 -42.49 -25.29
CA THR A 7 18.02 -41.85 -23.99
C THR A 7 17.35 -40.51 -24.22
N ALA A 8 16.06 -40.41 -23.89
CA ALA A 8 15.34 -39.17 -23.83
C ALA A 8 15.78 -38.36 -22.57
N PRO A 9 16.13 -37.08 -22.66
CA PRO A 9 16.38 -36.29 -21.49
C PRO A 9 15.05 -35.94 -20.81
N ILE A 10 14.90 -36.40 -19.57
CA ILE A 10 13.83 -35.97 -18.68
C ILE A 10 14.13 -34.51 -18.29
N PHE A 11 13.38 -33.59 -18.87
CA PHE A 11 13.39 -32.17 -18.44
C PHE A 11 12.65 -32.11 -17.09
N ILE A 12 13.40 -32.07 -15.98
CA ILE A 12 12.85 -31.78 -14.66
C ILE A 12 12.56 -30.29 -14.66
N LEU A 13 11.29 -29.94 -14.86
CA LEU A 13 10.78 -28.59 -14.67
C LEU A 13 10.83 -28.30 -13.15
N SER A 14 11.89 -27.66 -12.70
CA SER A 14 11.98 -27.16 -11.33
C SER A 14 10.96 -26.03 -11.17
N ILE A 15 9.78 -26.35 -10.64
CA ILE A 15 8.84 -25.38 -10.13
C ILE A 15 9.53 -24.73 -8.93
N SER A 16 10.10 -23.55 -9.14
CA SER A 16 10.56 -22.69 -8.05
C SER A 16 9.32 -22.22 -7.29
N MET A 17 8.98 -22.94 -6.22
CA MET A 17 8.03 -22.44 -5.23
C MET A 17 8.61 -21.14 -4.65
N SER A 18 8.01 -20.02 -5.01
CA SER A 18 8.30 -18.73 -4.38
C SER A 18 7.84 -18.84 -2.93
N PHE A 19 8.76 -19.07 -2.02
CA PHE A 19 8.44 -18.96 -0.59
C PHE A 19 8.12 -17.51 -0.32
N SER A 20 6.86 -17.25 -0.01
CA SER A 20 6.39 -15.98 0.53
C SER A 20 7.27 -15.59 1.72
N GLN A 21 7.89 -14.43 1.64
CA GLN A 21 8.66 -13.91 2.75
C GLN A 21 7.72 -13.71 3.94
N HIS A 22 7.99 -14.38 5.05
CA HIS A 22 7.33 -14.08 6.31
C HIS A 22 7.59 -12.61 6.67
N LYS A 23 6.55 -11.92 7.14
CA LYS A 23 6.74 -10.68 7.90
C LYS A 23 7.81 -10.93 8.94
N GLY A 24 8.81 -10.05 8.99
CA GLY A 24 9.80 -10.10 10.08
C GLY A 24 9.07 -10.08 11.44
N ASN A 25 9.72 -10.54 12.49
CA ASN A 25 9.19 -10.86 13.82
C ASN A 25 8.50 -9.70 14.58
N TYR A 26 8.15 -8.59 13.95
CA TYR A 26 7.59 -7.40 14.57
C TYR A 26 6.25 -7.05 13.98
N ASN A 27 5.18 -7.37 14.71
CA ASN A 27 3.86 -6.84 14.46
C ASN A 27 3.65 -5.64 15.41
N ASP A 28 3.29 -4.48 14.88
CA ASP A 28 3.13 -3.24 15.67
C ASP A 28 2.06 -3.38 16.76
N GLU A 29 1.05 -4.24 16.52
CA GLU A 29 0.03 -4.58 17.51
C GLU A 29 0.54 -5.49 18.61
N ASP A 30 1.34 -6.51 18.27
CA ASP A 30 1.96 -7.41 19.25
C ASP A 30 2.95 -6.64 20.15
N PHE A 31 3.62 -5.62 19.60
CA PHE A 31 4.51 -4.76 20.35
C PHE A 31 3.76 -3.85 21.34
N LYS A 32 2.57 -3.33 20.96
CA LYS A 32 1.70 -2.55 21.87
C LYS A 32 1.13 -3.41 23.00
N ILE A 33 0.67 -4.61 22.67
CA ILE A 33 0.15 -5.59 23.66
C ILE A 33 1.27 -6.04 24.60
N SER A 34 2.47 -6.29 24.07
CA SER A 34 3.66 -6.64 24.84
C SER A 34 4.06 -5.53 25.84
N ARG A 35 3.92 -4.25 25.46
CA ARG A 35 4.15 -3.11 26.37
C ARG A 35 3.18 -3.07 27.54
N GLN A 36 1.90 -3.34 27.30
CA GLN A 36 0.91 -3.41 28.39
C GLN A 36 1.17 -4.57 29.34
N ASN A 37 1.56 -5.73 28.81
CA ASN A 37 1.82 -6.92 29.61
C ASN A 37 3.14 -6.84 30.39
N ILE A 38 4.18 -6.21 29.86
CA ILE A 38 5.45 -5.97 30.57
C ILE A 38 5.23 -5.03 31.75
N ALA A 39 4.34 -4.05 31.65
CA ALA A 39 4.00 -3.17 32.77
C ALA A 39 3.25 -3.87 33.88
N MET A 40 2.59 -4.99 33.61
CA MET A 40 1.76 -5.71 34.61
C MET A 40 2.34 -7.00 35.16
N SER A 41 3.28 -7.69 34.52
CA SER A 41 3.66 -9.04 34.94
C SER A 41 5.13 -9.36 35.09
N GLY A 42 6.06 -8.50 34.70
CA GLY A 42 7.50 -8.75 34.88
C GLY A 42 8.06 -10.03 34.21
N ASN A 43 7.30 -10.68 33.35
CA ASN A 43 7.72 -11.86 32.62
C ASN A 43 8.33 -11.46 31.28
N ALA A 44 9.49 -12.04 30.96
CA ALA A 44 10.07 -11.94 29.61
C ALA A 44 9.08 -12.54 28.61
N ASN A 45 8.63 -11.74 27.66
CA ASN A 45 7.78 -12.24 26.58
C ASN A 45 8.61 -13.17 25.71
N ILE A 46 8.33 -14.45 25.82
CA ILE A 46 8.80 -15.45 24.85
C ILE A 46 7.95 -15.22 23.60
N TYR A 47 8.62 -14.93 22.48
CA TYR A 47 7.98 -14.86 21.18
C TYR A 47 7.30 -16.20 20.87
N ASN A 48 5.98 -16.21 20.89
CA ASN A 48 5.17 -17.32 20.39
C ASN A 48 4.64 -16.93 19.00
N PRO A 49 5.19 -17.48 17.92
CA PRO A 49 4.61 -17.28 16.61
C PRO A 49 3.21 -17.90 16.59
N THR A 50 2.19 -17.08 16.51
CA THR A 50 0.83 -17.55 16.25
C THR A 50 0.77 -17.98 14.77
N VAL A 51 1.04 -19.25 14.52
CA VAL A 51 0.70 -19.86 13.22
C VAL A 51 -0.83 -19.94 13.18
N GLN A 52 -1.48 -19.06 12.46
CA GLN A 52 -2.90 -19.21 12.15
C GLN A 52 -3.03 -20.46 11.26
N GLN A 53 -3.43 -21.55 11.88
CA GLN A 53 -3.78 -22.77 11.14
C GLN A 53 -5.17 -22.57 10.52
N HIS A 54 -5.23 -22.20 9.27
CA HIS A 54 -6.47 -22.13 8.47
C HIS A 54 -6.98 -23.55 8.07
N ILE A 55 -6.69 -24.57 8.87
CA ILE A 55 -6.94 -25.98 8.50
C ILE A 55 -8.44 -26.39 8.66
N ASN A 56 -9.25 -25.55 9.29
CA ASN A 56 -10.64 -25.91 9.63
C ASN A 56 -11.69 -24.93 9.10
N GLU A 57 -11.47 -24.30 7.95
CA GLU A 57 -12.56 -23.58 7.29
C GLU A 57 -13.59 -24.62 6.78
N ILE A 58 -14.82 -24.54 7.29
CA ILE A 58 -15.94 -25.34 6.77
C ILE A 58 -16.22 -24.80 5.37
N LEU A 59 -15.84 -25.57 4.36
CA LEU A 59 -16.14 -25.24 2.96
C LEU A 59 -17.62 -25.53 2.70
N ASN A 60 -18.43 -24.50 2.59
CA ASN A 60 -19.84 -24.63 2.21
C ASN A 60 -19.96 -24.60 0.69
N PRO A 61 -20.44 -25.71 0.06
CA PRO A 61 -20.68 -25.71 -1.37
C PRO A 61 -21.69 -24.61 -1.76
N SER A 62 -21.41 -23.91 -2.83
CA SER A 62 -22.27 -22.86 -3.36
C SER A 62 -22.40 -22.99 -4.88
N ASN A 63 -23.55 -22.58 -5.41
CA ASN A 63 -23.74 -22.43 -6.85
C ASN A 63 -23.25 -21.09 -7.39
N ILE A 64 -22.64 -20.27 -6.55
CA ILE A 64 -22.00 -19.01 -6.92
C ILE A 64 -20.49 -19.26 -6.97
N LEU A 65 -19.85 -18.93 -8.11
CA LEU A 65 -18.41 -19.01 -8.25
C LEU A 65 -17.80 -17.61 -8.17
N SER A 66 -16.79 -17.44 -7.31
CA SER A 66 -15.97 -16.22 -7.27
C SER A 66 -14.55 -16.55 -7.73
N ILE A 67 -14.09 -15.85 -8.76
CA ILE A 67 -12.69 -15.87 -9.19
C ILE A 67 -12.07 -14.54 -8.75
N ASP A 68 -11.15 -14.59 -7.81
CA ASP A 68 -10.41 -13.44 -7.30
C ASP A 68 -8.94 -13.63 -7.67
N VAL A 69 -8.33 -12.65 -8.32
CA VAL A 69 -6.92 -12.64 -8.69
C VAL A 69 -6.27 -11.32 -8.31
N LYS A 70 -5.11 -11.41 -7.69
CA LYS A 70 -4.37 -10.28 -7.15
C LYS A 70 -2.92 -10.34 -7.62
N ALA A 71 -2.46 -9.27 -8.23
CA ALA A 71 -1.07 -9.14 -8.63
C ALA A 71 -0.39 -7.94 -7.97
N LEU A 72 0.88 -8.13 -7.64
CA LEU A 72 1.77 -7.13 -7.07
C LEU A 72 3.01 -7.01 -7.95
N HIS A 73 3.43 -5.78 -8.26
CA HIS A 73 4.67 -5.50 -8.94
C HIS A 73 5.56 -4.59 -8.08
N ASN A 74 6.73 -5.09 -7.71
CA ASN A 74 7.75 -4.31 -7.02
C ASN A 74 8.61 -3.59 -8.06
N ILE A 75 8.62 -2.27 -8.05
CA ILE A 75 9.27 -1.45 -9.08
C ILE A 75 10.25 -0.49 -8.44
N LYS A 76 11.48 -0.50 -8.97
CA LYS A 76 12.45 0.54 -8.62
C LYS A 76 12.01 1.87 -9.21
N ALA A 77 12.18 2.95 -8.45
CA ALA A 77 11.94 4.27 -8.99
C ALA A 77 12.91 4.57 -10.14
N THR A 78 12.42 5.27 -11.15
CA THR A 78 13.25 5.77 -12.26
C THR A 78 13.93 7.08 -11.91
N THR A 79 13.33 7.82 -10.98
CA THR A 79 13.80 9.13 -10.54
C THR A 79 13.48 9.34 -9.06
N TYR A 80 14.36 10.03 -8.39
CA TYR A 80 14.25 10.37 -6.97
C TYR A 80 14.34 11.89 -6.81
N THR A 81 13.68 12.44 -5.78
CA THR A 81 13.86 13.84 -5.38
C THR A 81 14.12 13.91 -3.88
N ALA A 82 15.33 14.28 -3.50
CA ALA A 82 15.66 14.60 -2.11
C ALA A 82 15.30 16.06 -1.81
N VAL A 83 14.60 16.29 -0.71
CA VAL A 83 14.20 17.62 -0.25
C VAL A 83 14.91 17.92 1.05
N PHE A 84 15.72 18.98 1.05
CA PHE A 84 16.41 19.49 2.23
C PHE A 84 15.83 20.85 2.61
N ASN A 85 15.60 21.05 3.90
CA ASN A 85 15.22 22.35 4.43
C ASN A 85 16.42 23.06 5.04
N LEU A 86 16.48 24.35 4.82
CA LEU A 86 17.49 25.23 5.41
C LEU A 86 16.85 26.52 5.90
N SER A 87 17.35 27.02 7.01
CA SER A 87 16.97 28.30 7.60
C SER A 87 18.23 29.15 7.83
N GLN A 88 18.08 30.43 7.64
CA GLN A 88 19.15 31.42 7.86
C GLN A 88 18.60 32.66 8.52
N ILE A 89 19.23 33.07 9.62
CA ILE A 89 18.98 34.33 10.27
C ILE A 89 20.04 35.33 9.86
N GLY A 90 19.65 36.60 9.65
CA GLY A 90 20.52 37.71 9.41
C GLY A 90 20.00 38.94 10.14
N GLU A 91 20.88 39.90 10.47
CA GLU A 91 20.47 41.19 11.09
C GLU A 91 19.56 42.00 10.19
N THR A 92 19.76 41.89 8.88
CA THR A 92 18.91 42.47 7.86
C THR A 92 18.33 41.40 6.91
N ALA A 93 17.25 41.77 6.23
CA ALA A 93 16.64 40.92 5.19
C ALA A 93 17.65 40.59 4.07
N GLU A 94 18.45 41.53 3.66
CA GLU A 94 19.47 41.36 2.63
C GLU A 94 20.58 40.40 3.08
N GLU A 95 20.99 40.50 4.34
CA GLU A 95 22.00 39.62 4.92
C GLU A 95 21.50 38.20 5.01
N ALA A 96 20.29 37.96 5.54
CA ALA A 96 19.70 36.62 5.59
C ALA A 96 19.66 35.98 4.19
N ASN A 97 19.23 36.73 3.18
CA ASN A 97 19.18 36.28 1.79
C ASN A 97 20.58 36.00 1.22
N ARG A 98 21.56 36.85 1.47
CA ARG A 98 22.94 36.64 1.00
C ARG A 98 23.56 35.39 1.61
N LEU A 99 23.40 35.17 2.91
CA LEU A 99 23.97 34.04 3.61
C LEU A 99 23.36 32.71 3.15
N ILE A 100 22.04 32.65 3.00
CA ILE A 100 21.37 31.44 2.54
C ILE A 100 21.76 31.10 1.10
N ASN A 101 21.86 32.10 0.21
CA ASN A 101 22.28 31.92 -1.17
C ASN A 101 23.72 31.41 -1.29
N GLN A 102 24.66 31.88 -0.43
CA GLN A 102 26.01 31.35 -0.40
C GLN A 102 26.05 29.83 -0.14
N ARG A 103 25.23 29.35 0.79
CA ARG A 103 25.13 27.91 1.10
C ARG A 103 24.53 27.14 -0.08
N ILE A 104 23.46 27.66 -0.68
CA ILE A 104 22.79 27.04 -1.83
C ILE A 104 23.70 26.98 -3.05
N ASP A 105 24.43 28.06 -3.36
CA ASP A 105 25.38 28.12 -4.48
C ASP A 105 26.54 27.15 -4.27
N GLY A 106 27.01 26.99 -3.04
CA GLY A 106 27.98 26.00 -2.66
C GLY A 106 27.52 24.57 -2.96
N VAL A 107 26.31 24.24 -2.57
CA VAL A 107 25.67 22.93 -2.88
C VAL A 107 25.51 22.76 -4.39
N LYS A 108 24.95 23.75 -5.10
CA LYS A 108 24.75 23.68 -6.55
C LYS A 108 26.06 23.36 -7.29
N LYS A 109 27.15 24.07 -6.94
CA LYS A 109 28.46 23.82 -7.55
C LYS A 109 28.96 22.40 -7.36
N LYS A 110 28.81 21.84 -6.16
CA LYS A 110 29.19 20.46 -5.85
C LYS A 110 28.32 19.43 -6.57
N LEU A 111 27.00 19.62 -6.57
CA LEU A 111 26.07 18.74 -7.26
C LEU A 111 26.31 18.73 -8.77
N MET A 112 26.58 19.87 -9.38
CA MET A 112 26.96 19.94 -10.80
C MET A 112 28.28 19.23 -11.08
N ALA A 113 29.24 19.28 -10.19
CA ALA A 113 30.52 18.58 -10.34
C ALA A 113 30.41 17.06 -10.33
N ILE A 114 29.39 16.50 -9.65
CA ILE A 114 29.06 15.06 -9.64
C ILE A 114 28.06 14.67 -10.73
N GLY A 115 27.73 15.57 -11.66
CA GLY A 115 26.91 15.30 -12.83
C GLY A 115 25.41 15.49 -12.64
N ILE A 116 24.96 16.12 -11.57
CA ILE A 116 23.57 16.55 -11.41
C ILE A 116 23.37 17.88 -12.15
N SER A 117 22.47 17.88 -13.13
CA SER A 117 22.20 19.08 -13.92
C SER A 117 21.53 20.16 -13.09
N GLU A 118 21.86 21.43 -13.35
CA GLU A 118 21.27 22.58 -12.66
C GLU A 118 19.75 22.60 -12.72
N LYS A 119 19.15 22.20 -13.84
CA LYS A 119 17.69 22.07 -14.01
C LYS A 119 17.02 21.08 -13.05
N ASN A 120 17.81 20.19 -12.46
CA ASN A 120 17.38 19.20 -11.49
C ASN A 120 17.54 19.67 -10.04
N ILE A 121 17.95 20.93 -9.84
CA ILE A 121 18.15 21.54 -8.53
C ILE A 121 17.21 22.74 -8.43
N ILE A 122 16.14 22.58 -7.69
CA ILE A 122 15.10 23.61 -7.53
C ILE A 122 15.13 24.13 -6.10
N VAL A 123 14.99 25.44 -5.94
CA VAL A 123 14.91 26.10 -4.64
C VAL A 123 13.55 26.77 -4.53
N ASP A 124 12.84 26.56 -3.43
CA ASP A 124 11.60 27.25 -3.11
C ASP A 124 11.70 27.96 -1.76
N VAL A 125 10.96 29.06 -1.64
CA VAL A 125 10.91 29.87 -0.40
C VAL A 125 9.71 29.42 0.42
N ILE A 126 9.96 29.04 1.68
CA ILE A 126 8.92 28.60 2.61
C ILE A 126 8.40 29.77 3.44
N SER A 127 9.31 30.56 4.04
CA SER A 127 8.95 31.70 4.84
C SER A 127 10.07 32.74 4.86
N PHE A 128 9.67 34.00 5.04
CA PHE A 128 10.57 35.10 5.27
C PHE A 128 9.93 36.06 6.28
N VAL A 129 10.40 36.02 7.52
CA VAL A 129 9.76 36.67 8.64
C VAL A 129 10.76 37.40 9.52
N PRO A 130 10.34 38.50 10.21
CA PRO A 130 11.15 39.09 11.28
C PRO A 130 11.33 38.10 12.43
N ASN A 131 12.54 38.06 12.99
CA ASN A 131 12.85 37.32 14.20
C ASN A 131 12.78 38.26 15.41
N TYR A 132 12.27 37.80 16.56
CA TYR A 132 12.16 38.57 17.76
C TYR A 132 12.89 37.92 18.91
N GLU A 133 13.59 38.72 19.72
CA GLU A 133 14.22 38.25 20.95
C GLU A 133 13.51 38.87 22.17
N ILE A 134 13.60 38.17 23.29
CA ILE A 134 13.03 38.64 24.54
C ILE A 134 14.13 39.31 25.34
N GLU A 135 14.11 40.66 25.39
CA GLU A 135 14.93 41.43 26.30
C GLU A 135 14.38 41.39 27.71
N VAL A 136 15.25 41.09 28.67
CA VAL A 136 14.91 41.04 30.09
C VAL A 136 15.47 42.27 30.79
N GLN A 137 14.63 43.26 31.07
CA GLN A 137 14.98 44.41 31.87
C GLN A 137 14.77 44.08 33.35
N LYS A 138 15.88 44.02 34.12
CA LYS A 138 15.83 43.83 35.57
C LYS A 138 15.62 45.18 36.26
N LYS A 139 14.51 45.34 37.00
CA LYS A 139 14.26 46.41 37.95
C LYS A 139 14.48 45.88 39.37
N LEU A 140 14.68 46.78 40.35
CA LEU A 140 15.02 46.43 41.75
C LEU A 140 14.12 45.37 42.39
N PHE A 141 12.86 45.24 41.98
CA PHE A 141 11.88 44.29 42.52
C PHE A 141 11.05 43.56 41.47
N SER A 142 11.35 43.74 40.15
CA SER A 142 10.59 43.10 39.07
C SER A 142 11.48 42.86 37.86
N LYS A 143 11.05 41.91 36.98
CA LYS A 143 11.61 41.72 35.64
C LYS A 143 10.55 42.06 34.62
N THR A 144 10.91 42.87 33.63
CA THR A 144 10.06 43.15 32.48
C THR A 144 10.64 42.40 31.29
N TYR A 145 9.78 41.71 30.54
CA TYR A 145 10.12 41.01 29.32
C TYR A 145 9.54 41.77 28.15
N THR A 146 10.35 42.17 27.21
CA THR A 146 9.93 42.91 26.02
C THR A 146 10.43 42.18 24.78
N GLU A 147 9.52 41.90 23.84
CA GLU A 147 9.93 41.37 22.51
C GLU A 147 10.45 42.54 21.67
N VAL A 148 11.67 42.38 21.18
CA VAL A 148 12.31 43.35 20.29
C VAL A 148 12.73 42.66 18.99
N PRO A 149 12.64 43.31 17.81
CA PRO A 149 13.13 42.72 16.56
C PRO A 149 14.63 42.49 16.66
N SER A 150 15.08 41.25 16.35
CA SER A 150 16.49 40.84 16.41
C SER A 150 17.05 40.42 15.05
N GLY A 151 16.29 40.62 13.99
CA GLY A 151 16.69 40.26 12.62
C GLY A 151 15.59 39.68 11.77
N PHE A 152 15.99 38.93 10.78
CA PHE A 152 15.08 38.24 9.83
C PHE A 152 15.49 36.79 9.66
N GLU A 153 14.50 35.90 9.63
CA GLU A 153 14.66 34.49 9.29
C GLU A 153 14.13 34.21 7.89
N LEU A 154 14.96 33.63 7.05
CA LEU A 154 14.59 33.12 5.72
C LEU A 154 14.68 31.60 5.74
N GLN A 155 13.59 30.94 5.38
CA GLN A 155 13.51 29.47 5.28
C GLN A 155 13.23 29.07 3.84
N GLN A 156 14.01 28.13 3.34
CA GLN A 156 13.91 27.63 1.97
C GLN A 156 14.06 26.11 1.95
N ASN A 157 13.55 25.48 0.88
CA ASN A 157 13.87 24.09 0.54
C ASN A 157 14.74 24.05 -0.70
N ILE A 158 15.67 23.08 -0.74
CA ILE A 158 16.38 22.70 -1.93
C ILE A 158 15.93 21.29 -2.33
N HIS A 159 15.41 21.15 -3.55
CA HIS A 159 14.97 19.91 -4.16
C HIS A 159 16.04 19.45 -5.12
N VAL A 160 16.56 18.26 -4.92
CA VAL A 160 17.61 17.65 -5.77
C VAL A 160 17.07 16.41 -6.43
N GLN A 161 16.85 16.47 -7.75
CA GLN A 161 16.42 15.33 -8.54
C GLN A 161 17.63 14.53 -9.04
N PHE A 162 17.56 13.20 -8.87
CA PHE A 162 18.60 12.27 -9.28
C PHE A 162 18.02 10.94 -9.76
N THR A 163 18.81 10.11 -10.45
CA THR A 163 18.34 8.87 -11.08
C THR A 163 19.00 7.60 -10.53
N LYS A 164 20.10 7.73 -9.81
CA LYS A 164 20.85 6.60 -9.24
C LYS A 164 20.90 6.72 -7.73
N THR A 165 20.56 5.66 -7.02
CA THR A 165 20.62 5.62 -5.54
C THR A 165 22.03 5.88 -5.01
N SER A 166 23.08 5.51 -5.76
CA SER A 166 24.48 5.82 -5.41
C SER A 166 24.79 7.31 -5.35
N GLN A 167 24.03 8.18 -6.05
CA GLN A 167 24.22 9.64 -5.99
C GLN A 167 23.78 10.24 -4.66
N PHE A 168 22.99 9.48 -3.87
CA PHE A 168 22.40 10.02 -2.64
C PHE A 168 23.44 10.35 -1.58
N GLU A 169 24.48 9.54 -1.43
CA GLU A 169 25.60 9.80 -0.50
C GLU A 169 26.36 11.08 -0.88
N ASP A 170 26.60 11.26 -2.18
CA ASP A 170 27.27 12.48 -2.69
C ASP A 170 26.39 13.73 -2.46
N ILE A 171 25.06 13.60 -2.62
CA ILE A 171 24.11 14.68 -2.35
C ILE A 171 24.13 15.04 -0.86
N LEU A 172 24.06 14.04 0.04
CA LEU A 172 24.16 14.27 1.47
C LEU A 172 25.46 14.98 1.86
N THR A 173 26.57 14.52 1.29
CA THR A 173 27.89 15.11 1.54
C THR A 173 27.96 16.56 1.05
N ALA A 174 27.47 16.83 -0.18
CA ALA A 174 27.44 18.17 -0.73
C ALA A 174 26.57 19.14 0.12
N CYS A 175 25.44 18.67 0.61
CA CYS A 175 24.60 19.44 1.51
C CYS A 175 25.27 19.68 2.86
N ALA A 176 25.82 18.63 3.49
CA ALA A 176 26.47 18.72 4.80
C ALA A 176 27.69 19.67 4.81
N GLU A 177 28.50 19.64 3.76
CA GLU A 177 29.68 20.54 3.62
C GLU A 177 29.30 22.03 3.44
N ASN A 178 28.03 22.30 3.13
CA ASN A 178 27.45 23.64 3.07
C ASN A 178 26.44 23.90 4.20
N GLU A 179 26.57 23.17 5.31
CA GLU A 179 25.78 23.31 6.53
C GLU A 179 24.27 23.07 6.34
N ILE A 180 23.89 22.28 5.35
CA ILE A 180 22.49 21.88 5.11
C ILE A 180 22.31 20.43 5.58
N TYR A 181 21.80 20.28 6.81
CA TYR A 181 21.72 18.95 7.48
C TYR A 181 20.31 18.37 7.54
N ASN A 182 19.27 19.20 7.26
CA ASN A 182 17.89 18.80 7.47
C ASN A 182 17.30 18.16 6.19
N LEU A 183 17.50 16.85 6.02
CA LEU A 183 16.80 16.06 5.02
C LEU A 183 15.34 15.87 5.46
N VAL A 184 14.40 16.44 4.73
CA VAL A 184 12.97 16.36 5.00
C VAL A 184 12.38 15.05 4.50
N LYS A 185 12.66 14.71 3.24
CA LYS A 185 12.14 13.50 2.59
C LYS A 185 12.91 13.15 1.32
N VAL A 186 12.68 11.93 0.83
CA VAL A 186 13.04 11.50 -0.52
C VAL A 186 11.76 11.00 -1.19
N ASP A 187 11.38 11.62 -2.30
CA ASP A 187 10.25 11.19 -3.12
C ASP A 187 10.74 10.25 -4.24
N TYR A 188 9.89 9.30 -4.61
CA TYR A 188 10.16 8.25 -5.59
C TYR A 188 9.18 8.37 -6.75
N PHE A 189 9.67 8.32 -7.99
CA PHE A 189 8.85 8.48 -9.18
C PHE A 189 9.07 7.34 -10.17
N ILE A 190 7.99 7.02 -10.90
CA ILE A 190 8.00 6.11 -12.06
C ILE A 190 7.60 6.94 -13.27
N GLU A 191 8.42 6.90 -14.32
CA GLU A 191 8.18 7.67 -15.53
C GLU A 191 6.93 7.20 -16.28
N ASN A 192 6.69 5.89 -16.35
CA ASN A 192 5.57 5.33 -17.10
C ASN A 192 4.71 4.34 -16.29
N ILE A 193 3.95 4.87 -15.34
CA ILE A 193 3.05 4.06 -14.50
C ILE A 193 1.94 3.38 -15.31
N ALA A 194 1.51 3.99 -16.43
CA ALA A 194 0.46 3.44 -17.28
C ALA A 194 0.89 2.12 -17.94
N GLU A 195 2.14 2.02 -18.37
CA GLU A 195 2.71 0.78 -18.92
C GLU A 195 2.78 -0.33 -17.87
N VAL A 196 3.14 0.03 -16.64
CA VAL A 196 3.15 -0.92 -15.52
C VAL A 196 1.78 -1.54 -15.30
N TYR A 197 0.73 -0.73 -15.25
CA TYR A 197 -0.64 -1.23 -15.12
C TYR A 197 -1.06 -2.10 -16.31
N LYS A 198 -0.68 -1.71 -17.54
CA LYS A 198 -0.96 -2.52 -18.73
C LYS A 198 -0.30 -3.91 -18.65
N ASN A 199 0.93 -3.97 -18.19
CA ASN A 199 1.63 -5.24 -17.99
C ASN A 199 0.96 -6.09 -16.90
N LEU A 200 0.58 -5.48 -15.76
CA LEU A 200 -0.18 -6.17 -14.70
C LEU A 200 -1.51 -6.71 -15.22
N GLN A 201 -2.26 -5.93 -16.02
CA GLN A 201 -3.50 -6.39 -16.63
C GLN A 201 -3.29 -7.62 -17.51
N ALA A 202 -2.25 -7.63 -18.33
CA ALA A 202 -1.94 -8.76 -19.20
C ALA A 202 -1.65 -10.03 -18.40
N GLU A 203 -0.90 -9.93 -17.31
CA GLU A 203 -0.60 -11.06 -16.44
C GLU A 203 -1.84 -11.55 -15.65
N LEU A 204 -2.66 -10.61 -15.15
CA LEU A 204 -3.91 -10.96 -14.47
C LEU A 204 -4.90 -11.67 -15.41
N LEU A 205 -4.98 -11.26 -16.67
CA LEU A 205 -5.83 -11.95 -17.65
C LEU A 205 -5.40 -13.40 -17.87
N LYS A 206 -4.10 -13.68 -17.92
CA LYS A 206 -3.58 -15.07 -18.00
C LYS A 206 -4.02 -15.89 -16.80
N LEU A 207 -3.83 -15.36 -15.58
CA LEU A 207 -4.24 -16.02 -14.34
C LEU A 207 -5.75 -16.28 -14.28
N ILE A 208 -6.56 -15.33 -14.78
CA ILE A 208 -8.01 -15.49 -14.85
C ILE A 208 -8.37 -16.66 -15.79
N GLU A 209 -7.75 -16.72 -16.96
CA GLU A 209 -8.00 -17.83 -17.90
C GLU A 209 -7.56 -19.19 -17.33
N GLU A 210 -6.44 -19.25 -16.63
CA GLU A 210 -6.00 -20.45 -15.92
C GLU A 210 -7.00 -20.88 -14.84
N LYS A 211 -7.48 -19.94 -14.01
CA LYS A 211 -8.50 -20.23 -12.99
C LYS A 211 -9.84 -20.66 -13.62
N LYS A 212 -10.26 -20.01 -14.72
CA LYS A 212 -11.45 -20.44 -15.46
C LYS A 212 -11.31 -21.86 -15.99
N ALA A 213 -10.17 -22.19 -16.62
CA ALA A 213 -9.90 -23.53 -17.12
C ALA A 213 -9.94 -24.58 -16.01
N TYR A 214 -9.41 -24.27 -14.83
CA TYR A 214 -9.49 -25.14 -13.66
C TYR A 214 -10.94 -25.41 -13.24
N TYR A 215 -11.80 -24.39 -13.16
CA TYR A 215 -13.21 -24.59 -12.78
C TYR A 215 -14.00 -25.34 -13.85
N ILE A 216 -13.71 -25.11 -15.14
CA ILE A 216 -14.31 -25.86 -16.23
C ILE A 216 -13.92 -27.36 -16.12
N ALA A 217 -12.67 -27.65 -15.80
CA ALA A 217 -12.19 -29.03 -15.58
C ALA A 217 -12.88 -29.71 -14.39
N LEU A 218 -13.31 -28.95 -13.38
CA LEU A 218 -14.13 -29.43 -12.28
C LEU A 218 -15.63 -29.63 -12.65
N GLY A 219 -16.02 -29.39 -13.92
CA GLY A 219 -17.40 -29.54 -14.39
C GLY A 219 -18.27 -28.29 -14.30
N PHE A 220 -17.69 -27.14 -14.08
CA PHE A 220 -18.44 -25.87 -13.99
C PHE A 220 -18.60 -25.26 -15.39
N ASP A 221 -19.83 -25.25 -15.94
CA ASP A 221 -20.10 -24.61 -17.25
C ASP A 221 -20.41 -23.12 -17.05
N LEU A 222 -19.42 -22.28 -17.35
CA LEU A 222 -19.53 -20.82 -17.19
C LEU A 222 -20.59 -20.17 -18.08
N LYS A 223 -21.05 -20.86 -19.14
CA LYS A 223 -22.07 -20.35 -20.07
C LYS A 223 -23.45 -20.21 -19.40
N ASP A 224 -23.71 -20.99 -18.38
CA ASP A 224 -24.98 -20.98 -17.62
C ASP A 224 -25.02 -19.90 -16.54
N TYR A 225 -24.00 -19.04 -16.49
CA TYR A 225 -23.84 -18.02 -15.47
C TYR A 225 -23.83 -16.61 -16.05
N ASN A 226 -24.34 -15.67 -15.27
CA ASN A 226 -24.09 -14.25 -15.44
C ASN A 226 -22.81 -13.89 -14.70
N VAL A 227 -21.99 -12.99 -15.28
CA VAL A 227 -20.75 -12.52 -14.66
C VAL A 227 -20.87 -11.04 -14.29
N ALA A 228 -20.49 -10.73 -13.05
CA ALA A 228 -20.21 -9.38 -12.59
C ALA A 228 -18.73 -9.22 -12.37
N ILE A 229 -18.16 -8.05 -12.72
CA ILE A 229 -16.74 -7.76 -12.68
C ILE A 229 -16.51 -6.57 -11.76
N ALA A 230 -15.51 -6.68 -10.89
CA ALA A 230 -14.97 -5.58 -10.11
C ALA A 230 -13.44 -5.59 -10.26
N ASP A 231 -12.84 -4.42 -10.40
CA ASP A 231 -11.39 -4.24 -10.39
C ASP A 231 -10.99 -3.08 -9.47
N ASP A 232 -9.76 -3.17 -8.96
CA ASP A 232 -9.15 -2.15 -8.12
C ASP A 232 -7.66 -2.04 -8.42
N LYS A 233 -7.12 -0.83 -8.27
CA LYS A 233 -5.71 -0.50 -8.50
C LYS A 233 -5.16 0.27 -7.32
N PHE A 234 -3.94 -0.04 -6.94
CA PHE A 234 -3.25 0.73 -5.90
C PHE A 234 -1.78 0.96 -6.26
N CYS A 235 -1.23 2.02 -5.71
CA CYS A 235 0.18 2.37 -5.81
C CYS A 235 0.65 2.90 -4.46
N TYR A 236 1.57 2.18 -3.83
CA TYR A 236 2.19 2.58 -2.57
C TYR A 236 3.63 2.99 -2.79
N LEU A 237 4.01 4.09 -2.18
CA LEU A 237 5.37 4.61 -2.22
C LEU A 237 6.17 4.07 -1.02
N PRO A 238 7.50 4.02 -1.08
CA PRO A 238 8.32 3.54 0.04
C PRO A 238 8.03 4.22 1.37
N LYS A 239 7.70 5.52 1.37
CA LYS A 239 7.34 6.27 2.59
C LYS A 239 6.17 5.65 3.38
N ASP A 240 5.25 4.98 2.69
CA ASP A 240 4.05 4.40 3.28
C ASP A 240 4.37 3.13 4.09
N PHE A 241 5.58 2.59 3.91
CA PHE A 241 6.02 1.33 4.49
C PHE A 241 7.06 1.47 5.60
N TYR A 242 7.47 2.69 5.96
CA TYR A 242 8.37 2.87 7.08
C TYR A 242 7.64 2.76 8.41
N ARG A 243 8.08 1.82 9.24
CA ARG A 243 7.59 1.61 10.60
C ARG A 243 8.61 2.10 11.59
N SER A 244 8.12 2.69 12.68
CA SER A 244 8.98 3.15 13.76
C SER A 244 9.13 2.10 14.84
N TYR A 245 10.32 2.00 15.43
CA TYR A 245 10.56 1.21 16.63
C TYR A 245 11.55 1.90 17.55
N GLN A 246 11.49 1.57 18.82
CA GLN A 246 12.46 2.01 19.82
C GLN A 246 13.16 0.79 20.37
N ALA A 247 14.45 0.65 20.01
CA ALA A 247 15.30 -0.36 20.65
C ALA A 247 15.70 0.13 22.04
N PHE A 248 15.38 -0.63 23.09
CA PHE A 248 15.85 -0.33 24.42
C PHE A 248 16.15 -1.60 25.21
N ASN A 249 17.28 -1.56 25.90
CA ASN A 249 17.58 -2.47 26.97
C ASN A 249 17.75 -1.63 28.23
N SER A 250 16.78 -1.62 29.12
CA SER A 250 16.97 -1.15 30.47
C SER A 250 16.90 -2.35 31.42
N ILE A 251 18.04 -2.93 31.67
CA ILE A 251 18.15 -4.10 32.55
C ILE A 251 18.66 -3.63 33.90
N SER A 252 17.76 -3.15 34.75
CA SER A 252 17.99 -3.11 36.15
C SER A 252 16.75 -3.61 36.84
N PHE A 253 16.79 -4.89 37.25
CA PHE A 253 15.72 -5.51 38.03
C PHE A 253 15.49 -4.79 39.37
N GLU A 254 16.52 -4.15 39.93
CA GLU A 254 16.39 -3.36 41.17
C GLU A 254 15.65 -2.05 40.97
N ALA A 255 15.88 -1.35 39.83
CA ALA A 255 15.17 -0.11 39.47
C ALA A 255 13.70 -0.39 39.21
N ILE A 256 13.39 -1.53 38.55
CA ILE A 256 12.03 -1.96 38.29
C ILE A 256 11.29 -2.30 39.59
N LYS A 257 11.95 -2.97 40.54
CA LYS A 257 11.36 -3.33 41.85
C LYS A 257 11.10 -2.11 42.75
N LYS A 258 11.92 -1.08 42.69
CA LYS A 258 11.82 0.09 43.57
C LYS A 258 10.87 1.18 43.12
N ASN A 259 10.51 1.22 41.83
CA ASN A 259 9.55 2.14 41.17
C ASN A 259 9.66 3.63 41.61
N ARG A 260 10.79 4.05 42.19
CA ARG A 260 11.03 5.41 42.69
C ARG A 260 12.34 5.96 42.11
N GLY A 261 12.28 7.12 41.49
CA GLY A 261 13.47 7.90 41.14
C GLY A 261 14.20 7.51 39.87
N VAL A 262 13.56 6.76 38.91
CA VAL A 262 14.15 6.45 37.62
C VAL A 262 13.83 7.58 36.63
N THR A 263 14.85 8.40 36.31
CA THR A 263 14.78 9.31 35.20
C THR A 263 15.02 8.54 33.91
N THR A 264 14.01 8.43 33.03
CA THR A 264 14.15 7.75 31.73
C THR A 264 14.83 8.67 30.74
N ALA A 265 15.94 8.23 30.14
CA ALA A 265 16.56 8.93 29.04
C ALA A 265 15.63 8.98 27.81
N LYS A 266 15.66 10.10 27.07
CA LYS A 266 14.95 10.19 25.78
C LYS A 266 15.58 9.19 24.83
N LYS A 267 14.83 8.19 24.40
CA LYS A 267 15.30 7.14 23.47
C LYS A 267 15.07 7.57 22.04
N GLN A 268 16.05 7.29 21.19
CA GLN A 268 15.94 7.58 19.76
C GLN A 268 14.94 6.61 19.11
N THR A 269 14.06 7.13 18.28
CA THR A 269 13.18 6.34 17.43
C THR A 269 13.94 5.96 16.17
N SER A 270 13.96 4.69 15.84
CA SER A 270 14.50 4.15 14.60
C SER A 270 13.36 3.75 13.66
N TYR A 271 13.67 3.63 12.39
CA TYR A 271 12.70 3.26 11.35
C TYR A 271 13.21 2.08 10.54
N TYR A 272 12.30 1.23 10.09
CA TYR A 272 12.61 0.13 9.18
C TYR A 272 11.56 0.05 8.08
N TYR A 273 11.96 -0.49 6.94
CA TYR A 273 11.11 -0.65 5.78
C TYR A 273 10.38 -2.00 5.84
N GLU A 274 9.04 -1.99 5.78
CA GLU A 274 8.20 -3.18 5.82
C GLU A 274 7.21 -3.15 4.65
N PRO A 275 7.55 -3.73 3.48
CA PRO A 275 6.68 -3.77 2.32
C PRO A 275 5.47 -4.68 2.53
N LEU A 276 4.49 -4.63 1.62
CA LEU A 276 3.35 -5.54 1.62
C LEU A 276 3.82 -7.00 1.58
N SER A 277 3.18 -7.83 2.39
CA SER A 277 3.41 -9.28 2.38
C SER A 277 2.92 -9.89 1.06
N TYR A 278 3.72 -10.80 0.50
CA TYR A 278 3.38 -11.47 -0.76
C TYR A 278 2.32 -12.57 -0.63
N GLN A 279 1.97 -12.96 0.60
CA GLN A 279 1.03 -14.06 0.89
C GLN A 279 -0.37 -13.86 0.31
N ASN A 280 -0.78 -12.61 0.11
CA ASN A 280 -2.12 -12.26 -0.33
C ASN A 280 -2.23 -12.06 -1.85
N PHE A 281 -1.15 -12.35 -2.60
CA PHE A 281 -1.09 -12.14 -4.04
C PHE A 281 -0.89 -13.45 -4.78
N ASP A 282 -1.64 -13.65 -5.86
CA ASP A 282 -1.50 -14.80 -6.74
C ASP A 282 -0.23 -14.68 -7.61
N LEU A 283 0.17 -13.44 -7.93
CA LEU A 283 1.37 -13.14 -8.70
C LEU A 283 2.15 -11.99 -8.06
N VAL A 284 3.46 -12.16 -7.90
CA VAL A 284 4.37 -11.10 -7.50
C VAL A 284 5.48 -10.98 -8.54
N ILE A 285 5.53 -9.82 -9.21
CA ILE A 285 6.59 -9.51 -10.17
C ILE A 285 7.74 -8.85 -9.40
N ASN A 286 8.98 -9.26 -9.67
CA ASN A 286 10.20 -8.84 -8.99
C ASN A 286 10.15 -9.07 -7.45
N PRO A 287 9.96 -10.31 -6.98
CA PRO A 287 9.85 -10.57 -5.53
C PRO A 287 11.17 -10.40 -4.76
N ALA A 288 12.31 -10.47 -5.43
CA ALA A 288 13.64 -10.51 -4.82
C ALA A 288 14.31 -9.12 -4.70
N ILE A 289 13.53 -8.06 -4.48
CA ILE A 289 14.08 -6.71 -4.30
C ILE A 289 14.41 -6.46 -2.82
N VAL A 290 15.62 -5.99 -2.53
CA VAL A 290 16.15 -5.75 -1.17
C VAL A 290 16.09 -4.26 -0.77
N GLU A 291 15.88 -3.37 -1.73
CA GLU A 291 15.81 -1.90 -1.53
C GLU A 291 14.36 -1.42 -1.41
N PRO A 292 14.12 -0.23 -0.85
CA PRO A 292 12.80 0.38 -0.85
C PRO A 292 12.29 0.59 -2.28
N VAL A 293 11.11 0.04 -2.59
CA VAL A 293 10.50 0.03 -3.92
C VAL A 293 9.08 0.58 -3.90
N ILE A 294 8.62 1.04 -5.05
CA ILE A 294 7.22 1.35 -5.27
C ILE A 294 6.48 0.04 -5.50
N GLN A 295 5.40 -0.19 -4.74
CA GLN A 295 4.56 -1.37 -4.88
C GLN A 295 3.26 -0.99 -5.58
N ILE A 296 3.10 -1.51 -6.80
CA ILE A 296 1.90 -1.31 -7.62
C ILE A 296 1.15 -2.63 -7.68
N GLY A 297 -0.13 -2.58 -7.38
CA GLY A 297 -0.97 -3.77 -7.45
C GLY A 297 -2.26 -3.53 -8.19
N MET A 298 -2.85 -4.64 -8.59
CA MET A 298 -4.15 -4.69 -9.22
C MET A 298 -4.88 -5.97 -8.81
N ASN A 299 -6.15 -5.81 -8.48
CA ASN A 299 -7.04 -6.91 -8.09
C ASN A 299 -8.20 -6.97 -9.08
N ILE A 300 -8.58 -8.16 -9.51
CA ILE A 300 -9.76 -8.39 -10.35
C ILE A 300 -10.59 -9.49 -9.70
N LYS A 301 -11.88 -9.21 -9.53
CA LYS A 301 -12.85 -10.16 -9.00
C LYS A 301 -13.96 -10.40 -10.02
N LEU A 302 -14.17 -11.65 -10.36
CA LEU A 302 -15.28 -12.10 -11.20
C LEU A 302 -16.25 -12.89 -10.31
N LEU A 303 -17.51 -12.49 -10.30
CA LEU A 303 -18.57 -13.17 -9.59
C LEU A 303 -19.54 -13.79 -10.61
N TYR A 304 -19.63 -15.10 -10.62
CA TYR A 304 -20.52 -15.87 -11.47
C TYR A 304 -21.76 -16.28 -10.69
N THR A 305 -22.93 -15.85 -11.15
CA THR A 305 -24.24 -16.20 -10.56
C THR A 305 -25.05 -17.00 -11.58
N PRO A 306 -25.76 -18.08 -11.18
CA PRO A 306 -26.57 -18.87 -12.10
C PRO A 306 -27.59 -18.02 -12.83
N LYS A 307 -27.75 -18.24 -14.12
CA LYS A 307 -28.86 -17.67 -14.86
C LYS A 307 -30.20 -18.20 -14.32
N PRO A 308 -31.25 -17.36 -14.23
CA PRO A 308 -32.57 -17.86 -13.88
C PRO A 308 -32.98 -18.94 -14.89
N LYS A 309 -33.44 -20.10 -14.38
CA LYS A 309 -34.04 -21.09 -15.27
C LYS A 309 -35.31 -20.48 -15.83
N GLU A 310 -35.45 -20.47 -17.17
CA GLU A 310 -36.72 -20.10 -17.78
C GLU A 310 -37.81 -21.00 -17.22
N GLN A 311 -38.67 -20.44 -16.39
CA GLN A 311 -39.92 -21.13 -16.06
C GLN A 311 -40.74 -21.16 -17.33
N LYS A 312 -40.77 -22.29 -18.01
CA LYS A 312 -41.81 -22.52 -19.03
C LYS A 312 -43.14 -22.39 -18.31
N THR A 313 -43.77 -21.22 -18.38
CA THR A 313 -45.13 -21.04 -17.93
C THR A 313 -45.94 -22.06 -18.71
N PRO A 314 -46.62 -23.04 -18.05
CA PRO A 314 -47.45 -23.96 -18.80
C PRO A 314 -48.46 -23.11 -19.57
N ALA A 315 -48.54 -23.34 -20.89
CA ALA A 315 -49.51 -22.64 -21.69
C ALA A 315 -50.91 -22.88 -21.09
N THR A 316 -51.46 -21.86 -20.46
CA THR A 316 -52.80 -21.95 -19.90
C THR A 316 -53.77 -22.10 -21.08
N LYS A 317 -54.22 -23.32 -21.31
CA LYS A 317 -55.23 -23.60 -22.31
C LYS A 317 -56.55 -23.06 -21.75
N THR A 318 -56.90 -21.85 -22.18
CA THR A 318 -58.22 -21.30 -21.81
C THR A 318 -59.28 -21.99 -22.62
N GLU A 319 -60.07 -22.82 -22.00
CA GLU A 319 -61.19 -23.47 -22.63
C GLU A 319 -62.45 -22.63 -22.34
N PHE A 320 -63.01 -22.08 -23.42
CA PHE A 320 -64.24 -21.32 -23.29
C PHE A 320 -65.42 -22.28 -23.34
N VAL A 321 -66.11 -22.42 -22.21
CA VAL A 321 -67.40 -23.19 -22.14
C VAL A 321 -68.53 -22.20 -22.31
N HIS A 322 -69.26 -22.30 -23.42
CA HIS A 322 -70.41 -21.49 -23.66
C HIS A 322 -71.67 -22.19 -23.00
N LYS A 323 -72.26 -21.54 -22.04
CA LYS A 323 -73.52 -21.99 -21.39
C LYS A 323 -74.68 -21.17 -21.95
N TYR A 324 -75.66 -21.87 -22.54
CA TYR A 324 -76.82 -21.24 -23.05
C TYR A 324 -78.00 -21.49 -22.05
N TYR A 325 -78.72 -20.43 -21.72
CA TYR A 325 -79.85 -20.46 -20.85
C TYR A 325 -81.07 -20.35 -21.73
N VAL A 326 -81.95 -21.39 -21.69
CA VAL A 326 -83.28 -21.38 -22.35
C VAL A 326 -84.33 -21.15 -21.28
N VAL A 327 -85.02 -20.02 -21.40
CA VAL A 327 -86.13 -19.72 -20.50
C VAL A 327 -87.42 -20.10 -21.23
N SER A 328 -88.14 -21.07 -20.65
CA SER A 328 -89.46 -21.50 -21.18
C SER A 328 -90.55 -20.50 -20.80
N PRO A 329 -91.70 -20.45 -21.53
CA PRO A 329 -92.80 -19.51 -21.26
C PRO A 329 -93.41 -19.62 -19.88
N ASN A 330 -93.20 -20.75 -19.20
CA ASN A 330 -93.71 -20.99 -17.83
C ASN A 330 -92.66 -20.62 -16.74
N GLY A 331 -91.55 -19.96 -17.13
CA GLY A 331 -90.51 -19.44 -16.20
C GLY A 331 -89.52 -20.45 -15.74
N THR A 332 -89.47 -21.65 -16.28
CA THR A 332 -88.39 -22.61 -15.99
C THR A 332 -87.12 -22.28 -16.79
N ILE A 333 -85.91 -22.30 -16.13
CA ILE A 333 -84.64 -22.08 -16.73
C ILE A 333 -83.95 -23.42 -16.95
N ASP A 334 -83.64 -23.74 -18.19
CA ASP A 334 -82.90 -24.95 -18.57
C ASP A 334 -81.46 -24.51 -19.06
N VAL A 335 -80.43 -25.13 -18.49
CA VAL A 335 -79.06 -24.84 -18.83
C VAL A 335 -78.52 -25.91 -19.74
N LYS A 336 -78.21 -25.58 -20.98
CA LYS A 336 -77.61 -26.50 -21.97
C LYS A 336 -76.18 -26.12 -22.25
N GLU A 337 -75.27 -27.06 -22.08
CA GLU A 337 -73.86 -26.96 -22.53
C GLU A 337 -73.81 -27.47 -23.99
N LEU A 338 -73.47 -26.58 -24.91
CA LEU A 338 -73.24 -26.98 -26.28
C LEU A 338 -71.76 -27.15 -26.49
N ASN A 339 -71.31 -28.38 -26.69
CA ASN A 339 -69.95 -28.69 -27.03
C ASN A 339 -69.82 -28.40 -28.56
N THR A 340 -69.38 -27.19 -28.91
CA THR A 340 -69.04 -26.89 -30.29
C THR A 340 -67.60 -27.43 -30.57
N GLY A 341 -67.52 -28.73 -30.78
CA GLY A 341 -66.29 -29.36 -31.22
C GLY A 341 -65.78 -28.73 -32.52
N LYS A 342 -64.57 -28.16 -32.42
CA LYS A 342 -63.63 -28.04 -33.51
C LYS A 342 -62.35 -28.68 -33.07
#